data_fcff3d5836cd3c33ebed5df6ed7b9269
#
_entry.id   fcff3d5836cd3c33ebed5df6ed7b9269
#
_cell.length_a   1.000
_cell.length_b   1.000
_cell.length_c   1.000
_cell.angle_alpha   90.00
_cell.angle_beta   90.00
_cell.angle_gamma   90.00
#
_symmetry.space_group_name_H-M   'P 1'
#
loop_
_entity.id
_entity.type
_entity.pdbx_description
1 polymer ?
#
loop_
_entity_poly.entity_id
_entity_poly.type
_entity_poly.pdbx_seq_one_letter_code
_entity_poly.pdbx_strand_id
1 'polypeptide(L)'
;VVAELVSPDSIVSEMKAGKYDIAEMPNAQYESYKDLTNVNLVSTFKSSFEYVAFHLGKFDKASGKNITDPNAKMSDPVLRQAIAYALDMDTVGETLYHGLQRGTNSIIIPFFKDVYNAEQEGFKYNPEKAKQMLEEAGYKDVDGDGIRENKDGSPLSITFAARTRDDANESLIQQYLLWWKEIGLDVQLYTGRTIESNNFYEKVQTDDPEIDMFAAGWGTGFDPNPANLFGETAKFNFARFVSEKGNSIINNISSTEAFDDAKNVEFYIEWQQYVHDEAFIIPTLVGDLVTAVNK
;
A
#
# COMPACT_ATOMS: atom_id res chain seq x y z
N VAL A 1 -27.35 -19.75 2.45
CA VAL A 1 -25.97 -19.56 1.96
C VAL A 1 -25.03 -20.05 3.04
N VAL A 2 -24.12 -20.96 2.70
CA VAL A 2 -23.01 -21.38 3.57
C VAL A 2 -21.75 -20.72 3.00
N ALA A 3 -21.04 -19.95 3.81
CA ALA A 3 -19.77 -19.35 3.45
C ALA A 3 -18.62 -20.16 4.07
N GLU A 4 -17.60 -20.46 3.29
CA GLU A 4 -16.42 -21.18 3.70
C GLU A 4 -15.18 -20.37 3.32
N LEU A 5 -14.22 -20.26 4.22
CA LEU A 5 -12.92 -19.65 3.93
C LEU A 5 -12.02 -20.71 3.30
N VAL A 6 -11.67 -20.50 2.05
CA VAL A 6 -10.83 -21.42 1.27
C VAL A 6 -9.51 -20.75 0.93
N SER A 7 -8.42 -21.53 0.94
CA SER A 7 -7.12 -21.05 0.52
C SER A 7 -7.14 -20.61 -0.96
N PRO A 8 -6.54 -19.45 -1.30
CA PRO A 8 -6.36 -19.05 -2.70
C PRO A 8 -5.68 -20.12 -3.55
N ASP A 9 -4.81 -20.93 -2.98
CA ASP A 9 -4.07 -21.98 -3.71
C ASP A 9 -4.94 -23.18 -4.07
N SER A 10 -6.05 -23.44 -3.34
CA SER A 10 -6.95 -24.58 -3.60
C SER A 10 -8.21 -24.24 -4.33
N ILE A 11 -8.68 -22.97 -4.27
CA ILE A 11 -10.00 -22.56 -4.75
C ILE A 11 -10.22 -22.87 -6.24
N VAL A 12 -9.18 -22.69 -7.08
CA VAL A 12 -9.28 -22.97 -8.53
C VAL A 12 -9.63 -24.43 -8.79
N SER A 13 -8.96 -25.35 -8.11
CA SER A 13 -9.22 -26.79 -8.28
C SER A 13 -10.59 -27.19 -7.74
N GLU A 14 -11.03 -26.57 -6.67
CA GLU A 14 -12.33 -26.84 -6.05
C GLU A 14 -13.49 -26.27 -6.90
N MET A 15 -13.32 -25.08 -7.51
CA MET A 15 -14.28 -24.55 -8.48
C MET A 15 -14.35 -25.38 -9.76
N LYS A 16 -13.20 -25.87 -10.25
CA LYS A 16 -13.15 -26.78 -11.38
C LYS A 16 -13.91 -28.09 -11.09
N ALA A 17 -13.84 -28.56 -9.86
CA ALA A 17 -14.55 -29.77 -9.40
C ALA A 17 -16.07 -29.50 -9.12
N GLY A 18 -16.55 -28.26 -9.22
CA GLY A 18 -17.94 -27.90 -8.94
C GLY A 18 -18.32 -27.96 -7.45
N LYS A 19 -17.33 -27.82 -6.55
CA LYS A 19 -17.57 -27.91 -5.09
C LYS A 19 -18.32 -26.68 -4.55
N TYR A 20 -18.13 -25.50 -5.15
CA TYR A 20 -18.75 -24.25 -4.72
C TYR A 20 -19.61 -23.65 -5.83
N ASP A 21 -20.71 -22.98 -5.45
CA ASP A 21 -21.57 -22.27 -6.37
C ASP A 21 -20.95 -20.95 -6.82
N ILE A 22 -20.28 -20.23 -5.91
CA ILE A 22 -19.64 -18.93 -6.15
C ILE A 22 -18.33 -18.88 -5.39
N ALA A 23 -17.30 -18.32 -6.01
CA ALA A 23 -16.01 -18.08 -5.36
C ALA A 23 -15.31 -16.84 -5.91
N GLU A 24 -14.59 -16.11 -5.05
CA GLU A 24 -13.58 -15.14 -5.46
C GLU A 24 -12.35 -15.90 -5.97
N MET A 25 -11.86 -15.52 -7.16
CA MET A 25 -10.76 -16.20 -7.82
C MET A 25 -9.46 -15.39 -7.68
N PRO A 26 -8.33 -16.04 -7.39
CA PRO A 26 -7.06 -15.33 -7.24
C PRO A 26 -6.53 -14.80 -8.57
N ASN A 27 -6.29 -13.50 -8.66
CA ASN A 27 -5.84 -12.82 -9.89
C ASN A 27 -4.52 -13.40 -10.43
N ALA A 28 -3.59 -13.77 -9.55
CA ALA A 28 -2.32 -14.38 -9.94
C ALA A 28 -2.46 -15.77 -10.60
N GLN A 29 -3.58 -16.44 -10.42
CA GLN A 29 -3.86 -17.74 -11.04
C GLN A 29 -4.80 -17.65 -12.25
N TYR A 30 -5.03 -16.45 -12.81
CA TYR A 30 -5.98 -16.23 -13.89
C TYR A 30 -5.84 -17.19 -15.06
N GLU A 31 -4.63 -17.46 -15.50
CA GLU A 31 -4.33 -18.39 -16.58
C GLU A 31 -4.83 -19.83 -16.32
N SER A 32 -4.92 -20.25 -15.05
CA SER A 32 -5.38 -21.57 -14.67
C SER A 32 -6.90 -21.76 -14.68
N TYR A 33 -7.65 -20.67 -14.69
CA TYR A 33 -9.12 -20.72 -14.61
C TYR A 33 -9.89 -19.92 -15.67
N LYS A 34 -9.23 -19.06 -16.45
CA LYS A 34 -9.87 -18.21 -17.46
C LYS A 34 -10.71 -18.97 -18.48
N ASP A 35 -10.34 -20.22 -18.79
CA ASP A 35 -10.97 -21.06 -19.80
C ASP A 35 -11.85 -22.17 -19.19
N LEU A 36 -12.19 -22.10 -17.90
CA LEU A 36 -13.08 -23.09 -17.27
C LEU A 36 -14.48 -23.04 -17.87
N THR A 37 -14.97 -24.18 -18.36
CA THR A 37 -16.26 -24.27 -19.08
C THR A 37 -17.45 -24.43 -18.16
N ASN A 38 -17.24 -24.86 -16.91
CA ASN A 38 -18.28 -25.08 -15.92
C ASN A 38 -18.65 -23.83 -15.09
N VAL A 39 -17.95 -22.71 -15.29
CA VAL A 39 -18.22 -21.47 -14.56
C VAL A 39 -18.46 -20.30 -15.51
N ASN A 40 -19.14 -19.27 -15.01
CA ASN A 40 -19.15 -17.94 -15.60
C ASN A 40 -18.22 -17.04 -14.76
N LEU A 41 -17.29 -16.36 -15.41
CA LEU A 41 -16.41 -15.39 -14.75
C LEU A 41 -17.03 -13.99 -14.84
N VAL A 42 -17.09 -13.29 -13.71
CA VAL A 42 -17.57 -11.91 -13.59
C VAL A 42 -16.44 -11.10 -12.99
N SER A 43 -15.96 -10.08 -13.71
CA SER A 43 -14.96 -9.14 -13.21
C SER A 43 -15.61 -7.84 -12.82
N THR A 44 -15.29 -7.34 -11.62
CA THR A 44 -15.75 -6.06 -11.11
C THR A 44 -14.56 -5.33 -10.47
N PHE A 45 -14.55 -4.00 -10.52
CA PHE A 45 -13.51 -3.25 -9.86
C PHE A 45 -13.60 -3.43 -8.33
N LYS A 46 -12.50 -3.81 -7.69
CA LYS A 46 -12.42 -4.00 -6.23
C LYS A 46 -12.28 -2.64 -5.53
N SER A 47 -13.16 -2.33 -4.58
CA SER A 47 -13.09 -1.10 -3.78
C SER A 47 -12.02 -1.21 -2.68
N SER A 48 -10.77 -1.44 -3.08
CA SER A 48 -9.63 -1.55 -2.19
C SER A 48 -8.34 -1.19 -2.93
N PHE A 49 -7.33 -0.84 -2.17
CA PHE A 49 -5.96 -0.65 -2.68
C PHE A 49 -4.95 -1.34 -1.75
N GLU A 50 -3.82 -1.74 -2.32
CA GLU A 50 -2.65 -2.18 -1.58
C GLU A 50 -1.67 -1.01 -1.43
N TYR A 51 -0.86 -1.03 -0.38
CA TYR A 51 0.06 0.07 -0.10
C TYR A 51 1.28 -0.37 0.72
N VAL A 52 2.35 0.41 0.63
CA VAL A 52 3.45 0.45 1.60
C VAL A 52 3.29 1.70 2.45
N ALA A 53 3.42 1.59 3.75
CA ALA A 53 3.39 2.73 4.67
C ALA A 53 4.55 2.68 5.66
N PHE A 54 4.80 3.79 6.32
CA PHE A 54 5.93 4.01 7.21
C PHE A 54 5.44 4.24 8.64
N HIS A 55 6.19 3.74 9.61
CA HIS A 55 5.92 3.96 11.02
C HIS A 55 6.54 5.30 11.44
N LEU A 56 5.71 6.33 11.54
CA LEU A 56 6.14 7.72 11.71
C LEU A 56 5.77 8.31 13.08
N GLY A 57 5.37 7.49 14.03
CA GLY A 57 4.95 7.99 15.32
C GLY A 57 4.26 6.94 16.19
N LYS A 58 3.29 7.35 16.98
CA LYS A 58 2.55 6.46 17.90
C LYS A 58 1.11 6.90 18.08
N PHE A 59 0.27 5.96 18.50
CA PHE A 59 -1.06 6.29 19.02
C PHE A 59 -0.99 6.54 20.52
N ASP A 60 -1.20 7.78 20.95
CA ASP A 60 -1.27 8.13 22.35
C ASP A 60 -2.64 7.77 22.95
N LYS A 61 -2.67 6.72 23.78
CA LYS A 61 -3.90 6.22 24.40
C LYS A 61 -4.52 7.20 25.37
N ALA A 62 -3.73 8.13 25.95
CA ALA A 62 -4.22 9.09 26.93
C ALA A 62 -5.02 10.20 26.27
N SER A 63 -4.55 10.73 25.14
CA SER A 63 -5.26 11.77 24.36
C SER A 63 -6.20 11.16 23.31
N GLY A 64 -6.06 9.88 22.94
CA GLY A 64 -6.79 9.24 21.86
C GLY A 64 -6.36 9.73 20.47
N LYS A 65 -5.12 10.20 20.33
CA LYS A 65 -4.60 10.82 19.11
C LYS A 65 -3.37 10.10 18.54
N ASN A 66 -3.22 10.19 17.24
CA ASN A 66 -1.97 9.86 16.57
C ASN A 66 -0.99 11.03 16.77
N ILE A 67 0.25 10.72 17.07
CA ILE A 67 1.33 11.69 17.29
C ILE A 67 2.49 11.33 16.37
N THR A 68 2.80 12.20 15.41
CA THR A 68 3.96 12.05 14.53
C THR A 68 5.25 12.31 15.32
N ASP A 69 6.25 11.47 15.16
CA ASP A 69 7.60 11.66 15.68
C ASP A 69 8.50 12.21 14.58
N PRO A 70 8.97 13.47 14.67
CA PRO A 70 9.86 14.05 13.69
C PRO A 70 11.25 13.38 13.63
N ASN A 71 11.58 12.56 14.63
CA ASN A 71 12.84 11.82 14.71
C ASN A 71 12.68 10.33 14.34
N ALA A 72 11.50 9.91 13.87
CA ALA A 72 11.32 8.55 13.36
C ALA A 72 12.33 8.25 12.25
N LYS A 73 12.86 7.03 12.17
CA LYS A 73 13.85 6.62 11.16
C LYS A 73 13.39 6.96 9.73
N MET A 74 12.10 6.82 9.46
CA MET A 74 11.49 7.10 8.17
C MET A 74 10.89 8.52 8.06
N SER A 75 11.28 9.47 8.93
CA SER A 75 10.70 10.83 8.96
C SER A 75 11.02 11.68 7.73
N ASP A 76 12.12 11.39 7.00
CA ASP A 76 12.50 12.11 5.81
C ASP A 76 11.61 11.73 4.60
N PRO A 77 10.81 12.66 4.03
CA PRO A 77 9.98 12.37 2.87
C PRO A 77 10.79 11.97 1.63
N VAL A 78 12.03 12.45 1.48
CA VAL A 78 12.89 12.08 0.34
C VAL A 78 13.24 10.59 0.37
N LEU A 79 13.53 10.04 1.56
CA LEU A 79 13.78 8.60 1.72
C LEU A 79 12.54 7.78 1.34
N ARG A 80 11.35 8.21 1.79
CA ARG A 80 10.08 7.54 1.48
C ARG A 80 9.73 7.61 -0.01
N GLN A 81 9.93 8.76 -0.65
CA GLN A 81 9.73 8.95 -2.09
C GLN A 81 10.71 8.11 -2.92
N ALA A 82 11.98 8.02 -2.51
CA ALA A 82 12.97 7.16 -3.19
C ALA A 82 12.57 5.68 -3.12
N ILE A 83 12.07 5.22 -1.96
CA ILE A 83 11.49 3.88 -1.79
C ILE A 83 10.33 3.64 -2.78
N ALA A 84 9.47 4.65 -2.99
CA ALA A 84 8.36 4.57 -3.92
C ALA A 84 8.80 4.50 -5.39
N TYR A 85 9.76 5.32 -5.81
CA TYR A 85 10.30 5.30 -7.18
C TYR A 85 11.05 4.00 -7.54
N ALA A 86 11.42 3.19 -6.55
CA ALA A 86 12.05 1.89 -6.76
C ALA A 86 11.05 0.77 -7.10
N LEU A 87 9.74 0.99 -6.98
CA LEU A 87 8.73 -0.06 -7.14
C LEU A 87 8.14 -0.05 -8.56
N ASP A 88 8.28 -1.15 -9.30
CA ASP A 88 7.68 -1.34 -10.64
C ASP A 88 6.32 -2.03 -10.56
N MET A 89 5.32 -1.28 -10.11
CA MET A 89 3.98 -1.82 -9.91
C MET A 89 3.22 -2.10 -11.21
N ASP A 90 3.56 -1.42 -12.29
CA ASP A 90 2.95 -1.67 -13.60
C ASP A 90 3.40 -3.04 -14.13
N THR A 91 4.70 -3.33 -14.11
CA THR A 91 5.22 -4.65 -14.48
C THR A 91 4.66 -5.77 -13.58
N VAL A 92 4.51 -5.53 -12.28
CA VAL A 92 3.85 -6.49 -11.37
C VAL A 92 2.40 -6.76 -11.80
N GLY A 93 1.65 -5.70 -12.10
CA GLY A 93 0.27 -5.84 -12.57
C GLY A 93 0.13 -6.72 -13.81
N GLU A 94 1.01 -6.51 -14.79
CA GLU A 94 1.04 -7.26 -16.04
C GLU A 94 1.52 -8.71 -15.85
N THR A 95 2.66 -8.89 -15.17
CA THR A 95 3.36 -10.20 -15.16
C THR A 95 2.85 -11.14 -14.07
N LEU A 96 2.54 -10.62 -12.88
CA LEU A 96 2.10 -11.41 -11.74
C LEU A 96 0.58 -11.54 -11.67
N TYR A 97 -0.14 -10.48 -12.08
CA TYR A 97 -1.60 -10.42 -11.96
C TYR A 97 -2.35 -10.36 -13.29
N HIS A 98 -1.64 -10.60 -14.42
CA HIS A 98 -2.23 -10.74 -15.76
C HIS A 98 -3.10 -9.54 -16.20
N GLY A 99 -2.74 -8.33 -15.77
CA GLY A 99 -3.49 -7.10 -16.01
C GLY A 99 -4.75 -6.91 -15.16
N LEU A 100 -5.10 -7.90 -14.31
CA LEU A 100 -6.24 -7.81 -13.38
C LEU A 100 -5.95 -6.92 -12.16
N GLN A 101 -4.69 -6.66 -11.89
CA GLN A 101 -4.25 -5.59 -10.98
C GLN A 101 -3.29 -4.67 -11.75
N ARG A 102 -3.16 -3.45 -11.29
CA ARG A 102 -2.30 -2.44 -11.91
C ARG A 102 -1.76 -1.47 -10.87
N GLY A 103 -0.66 -0.85 -11.17
CA GLY A 103 -0.13 0.26 -10.39
C GLY A 103 -1.17 1.37 -10.21
N THR A 104 -1.13 2.05 -9.08
CA THR A 104 -2.01 3.20 -8.82
C THR A 104 -1.22 4.40 -8.34
N ASN A 105 -1.67 5.60 -8.74
CA ASN A 105 -1.04 6.86 -8.42
C ASN A 105 -1.63 7.52 -7.16
N SER A 106 -2.69 6.95 -6.59
CA SER A 106 -3.44 7.56 -5.50
C SER A 106 -4.10 6.53 -4.61
N ILE A 107 -4.32 6.91 -3.34
CA ILE A 107 -5.16 6.18 -2.39
C ILE A 107 -6.65 6.46 -2.60
N ILE A 108 -7.00 7.53 -3.32
CA ILE A 108 -8.35 7.72 -3.88
C ILE A 108 -8.38 6.94 -5.19
N ILE A 109 -9.04 5.80 -5.19
CA ILE A 109 -8.98 4.83 -6.29
C ILE A 109 -9.94 5.18 -7.43
N PRO A 110 -9.73 4.70 -8.67
CA PRO A 110 -10.59 4.98 -9.83
C PRO A 110 -12.06 4.59 -9.66
N PHE A 111 -12.40 3.84 -8.63
CA PHE A 111 -13.79 3.56 -8.25
C PHE A 111 -14.57 4.85 -7.91
N PHE A 112 -13.91 5.83 -7.32
CA PHE A 112 -14.49 7.13 -6.94
C PHE A 112 -14.30 8.17 -8.06
N LYS A 113 -14.90 7.94 -9.21
CA LYS A 113 -14.68 8.68 -10.46
C LYS A 113 -14.77 10.20 -10.32
N ASP A 114 -15.67 10.68 -9.44
CA ASP A 114 -15.95 12.11 -9.31
C ASP A 114 -14.85 12.89 -8.58
N VAL A 115 -14.06 12.20 -7.75
CA VAL A 115 -13.00 12.80 -6.92
C VAL A 115 -11.62 12.19 -7.16
N TYR A 116 -11.52 11.16 -8.00
CA TYR A 116 -10.23 10.58 -8.39
C TYR A 116 -9.53 11.50 -9.38
N ASN A 117 -8.29 11.86 -9.07
CA ASN A 117 -7.45 12.64 -9.97
C ASN A 117 -6.64 11.73 -10.90
N ALA A 118 -7.13 11.52 -12.11
CA ALA A 118 -6.43 10.71 -13.11
C ALA A 118 -5.12 11.36 -13.61
N GLU A 119 -5.00 12.69 -13.47
CA GLU A 119 -3.81 13.45 -13.87
C GLU A 119 -2.75 13.51 -12.75
N GLN A 120 -3.03 12.92 -11.57
CA GLN A 120 -2.07 12.86 -10.49
C GLN A 120 -0.81 12.13 -10.96
N GLU A 121 0.33 12.79 -10.91
CA GLU A 121 1.61 12.14 -11.14
C GLU A 121 1.89 11.16 -10.01
N GLY A 122 2.04 9.88 -10.36
CA GLY A 122 2.40 8.82 -9.42
C GLY A 122 3.91 8.63 -9.33
N PHE A 123 4.31 7.72 -8.47
CA PHE A 123 5.70 7.25 -8.39
C PHE A 123 5.96 6.22 -9.50
N LYS A 124 6.24 6.71 -10.72
CA LYS A 124 6.62 5.82 -11.82
C LYS A 124 7.99 5.21 -11.54
N TYR A 125 8.14 3.91 -11.76
CA TYR A 125 9.39 3.19 -11.58
C TYR A 125 10.57 3.92 -12.23
N ASN A 126 11.52 4.34 -11.43
CA ASN A 126 12.73 5.02 -11.84
C ASN A 126 13.82 4.88 -10.78
N PRO A 127 14.53 3.73 -10.74
CA PRO A 127 15.56 3.48 -9.74
C PRO A 127 16.73 4.48 -9.82
N GLU A 128 17.03 5.02 -11.00
CA GLU A 128 18.09 6.03 -11.14
C GLU A 128 17.70 7.36 -10.50
N LYS A 129 16.41 7.77 -10.64
CA LYS A 129 15.89 8.93 -9.91
C LYS A 129 15.94 8.70 -8.40
N ALA A 130 15.55 7.50 -7.94
CA ALA A 130 15.62 7.13 -6.53
C ALA A 130 17.05 7.24 -5.98
N LYS A 131 18.04 6.69 -6.68
CA LYS A 131 19.47 6.78 -6.32
C LYS A 131 19.95 8.23 -6.26
N GLN A 132 19.59 9.05 -7.26
CA GLN A 132 19.95 10.47 -7.28
C GLN A 132 19.33 11.22 -6.10
N MET A 133 18.06 11.01 -5.81
CA MET A 133 17.36 11.65 -4.67
C MET A 133 18.03 11.30 -3.34
N LEU A 134 18.38 10.03 -3.12
CA LEU A 134 19.09 9.59 -1.92
C LEU A 134 20.47 10.24 -1.80
N GLU A 135 21.22 10.29 -2.90
CA GLU A 135 22.56 10.92 -2.93
C GLU A 135 22.51 12.42 -2.61
N GLU A 136 21.56 13.15 -3.24
CA GLU A 136 21.35 14.58 -3.02
C GLU A 136 20.86 14.89 -1.59
N ALA A 137 20.06 14.00 -1.01
CA ALA A 137 19.59 14.12 0.37
C ALA A 137 20.66 13.77 1.42
N GLY A 138 21.81 13.20 1.00
CA GLY A 138 22.93 12.87 1.87
C GLY A 138 22.97 11.42 2.36
N TYR A 139 22.09 10.55 1.85
CA TYR A 139 22.20 9.09 2.05
C TYR A 139 23.23 8.53 1.08
N LYS A 140 24.44 8.25 1.54
CA LYS A 140 25.58 7.88 0.70
C LYS A 140 26.16 6.56 1.13
N ASP A 141 26.65 5.78 0.19
CA ASP A 141 27.52 4.63 0.44
C ASP A 141 28.93 5.16 0.76
N VAL A 142 29.28 5.27 2.05
CA VAL A 142 30.52 5.89 2.49
C VAL A 142 31.65 4.89 2.68
N ASP A 143 31.36 3.61 2.84
CA ASP A 143 32.37 2.55 3.00
C ASP A 143 32.57 1.68 1.75
N GLY A 144 31.71 1.83 0.73
CA GLY A 144 31.83 1.19 -0.58
C GLY A 144 31.26 -0.24 -0.62
N ASP A 145 30.40 -0.61 0.31
CA ASP A 145 29.77 -1.95 0.35
C ASP A 145 28.52 -2.08 -0.52
N GLY A 146 28.05 -0.98 -1.11
CA GLY A 146 26.87 -0.89 -1.97
C GLY A 146 25.59 -0.56 -1.21
N ILE A 147 25.67 -0.35 0.10
CA ILE A 147 24.55 0.07 0.95
C ILE A 147 24.77 1.52 1.40
N ARG A 148 23.71 2.28 1.50
CA ARG A 148 23.76 3.69 1.89
C ARG A 148 23.58 3.83 3.40
N GLU A 149 24.37 4.71 3.99
CA GLU A 149 24.26 5.13 5.39
C GLU A 149 23.28 6.28 5.57
N ASN A 150 22.92 6.53 6.82
CA ASN A 150 22.27 7.76 7.27
C ASN A 150 23.11 8.99 6.93
N LYS A 151 22.48 10.17 6.94
CA LYS A 151 23.13 11.46 6.65
C LYS A 151 24.32 11.79 7.56
N ASP A 152 24.39 11.18 8.74
CA ASP A 152 25.50 11.30 9.70
C ASP A 152 26.57 10.20 9.55
N GLY A 153 26.43 9.32 8.55
CA GLY A 153 27.33 8.20 8.30
C GLY A 153 27.10 6.96 9.17
N SER A 154 26.05 6.94 10.00
CA SER A 154 25.70 5.74 10.75
C SER A 154 24.94 4.73 9.85
N PRO A 155 25.01 3.41 10.15
CA PRO A 155 24.29 2.41 9.36
C PRO A 155 22.80 2.70 9.25
N LEU A 156 22.24 2.56 8.03
CA LEU A 156 20.80 2.65 7.75
C LEU A 156 20.25 1.25 7.45
N SER A 157 19.74 0.58 8.46
CA SER A 157 18.99 -0.67 8.28
C SER A 157 17.51 -0.41 8.53
N ILE A 158 16.67 -0.87 7.60
CA ILE A 158 15.21 -0.64 7.59
C ILE A 158 14.50 -1.98 7.77
N THR A 159 13.59 -2.04 8.74
CA THR A 159 12.80 -3.24 9.02
C THR A 159 11.43 -3.14 8.36
N PHE A 160 11.11 -4.12 7.52
CA PHE A 160 9.88 -4.19 6.74
C PHE A 160 8.98 -5.33 7.21
N ALA A 161 7.74 -5.03 7.59
CA ALA A 161 6.74 -6.03 7.95
C ALA A 161 5.75 -6.28 6.80
N ALA A 162 5.52 -7.55 6.48
CA ALA A 162 4.55 -7.97 5.48
C ALA A 162 3.78 -9.21 5.95
N ARG A 163 2.54 -9.34 5.47
CA ARG A 163 1.67 -10.47 5.83
C ARG A 163 1.95 -11.68 4.95
N THR A 164 1.91 -12.88 5.53
CA THR A 164 1.76 -14.12 4.78
C THR A 164 0.38 -14.18 4.12
N ARG A 165 0.32 -14.43 2.81
CA ARG A 165 -0.93 -14.53 2.03
C ARG A 165 -0.91 -15.76 1.12
N ASP A 166 -0.33 -15.62 -0.06
CA ASP A 166 -0.19 -16.64 -1.10
C ASP A 166 1.21 -16.56 -1.75
N ASP A 167 1.55 -17.52 -2.59
CA ASP A 167 2.86 -17.60 -3.24
C ASP A 167 3.17 -16.37 -4.11
N ALA A 168 2.15 -15.75 -4.72
CA ALA A 168 2.32 -14.55 -5.51
C ALA A 168 2.71 -13.36 -4.62
N ASN A 169 2.05 -13.22 -3.46
CA ASN A 169 2.41 -12.19 -2.49
C ASN A 169 3.82 -12.40 -1.92
N GLU A 170 4.20 -13.65 -1.59
CA GLU A 170 5.57 -13.94 -1.14
C GLU A 170 6.61 -13.53 -2.19
N SER A 171 6.36 -13.86 -3.46
CA SER A 171 7.21 -13.47 -4.59
C SER A 171 7.31 -11.95 -4.74
N LEU A 172 6.20 -11.23 -4.61
CA LEU A 172 6.16 -9.78 -4.66
C LEU A 172 6.95 -9.14 -3.51
N ILE A 173 6.83 -9.66 -2.29
CA ILE A 173 7.57 -9.16 -1.13
C ILE A 173 9.09 -9.35 -1.33
N GLN A 174 9.53 -10.50 -1.85
CA GLN A 174 10.94 -10.71 -2.18
C GLN A 174 11.41 -9.73 -3.27
N GLN A 175 10.57 -9.45 -4.26
CA GLN A 175 10.88 -8.49 -5.31
C GLN A 175 11.03 -7.05 -4.76
N TYR A 176 10.23 -6.65 -3.79
CA TYR A 176 10.39 -5.36 -3.10
C TYR A 176 11.78 -5.23 -2.46
N LEU A 177 12.23 -6.26 -1.74
CA LEU A 177 13.57 -6.25 -1.12
C LEU A 177 14.69 -6.11 -2.17
N LEU A 178 14.56 -6.79 -3.32
CA LEU A 178 15.54 -6.69 -4.40
C LEU A 178 15.58 -5.27 -5.00
N TRP A 179 14.45 -4.65 -5.25
CA TRP A 179 14.38 -3.30 -5.78
C TRP A 179 14.94 -2.25 -4.82
N TRP A 180 14.64 -2.36 -3.52
CA TRP A 180 15.21 -1.44 -2.53
C TRP A 180 16.72 -1.64 -2.37
N LYS A 181 17.19 -2.87 -2.47
CA LYS A 181 18.62 -3.15 -2.50
C LYS A 181 19.32 -2.57 -3.74
N GLU A 182 18.66 -2.59 -4.90
CA GLU A 182 19.19 -1.99 -6.13
C GLU A 182 19.45 -0.48 -6.00
N ILE A 183 18.67 0.22 -5.19
CA ILE A 183 18.91 1.65 -4.90
C ILE A 183 19.82 1.89 -3.69
N GLY A 184 20.43 0.84 -3.15
CA GLY A 184 21.39 0.89 -2.06
C GLY A 184 20.79 0.92 -0.66
N LEU A 185 19.55 0.44 -0.46
CA LEU A 185 18.94 0.37 0.87
C LEU A 185 19.00 -1.04 1.45
N ASP A 186 19.45 -1.17 2.70
CA ASP A 186 19.38 -2.41 3.48
C ASP A 186 18.00 -2.53 4.12
N VAL A 187 17.10 -3.26 3.44
CA VAL A 187 15.75 -3.54 3.94
C VAL A 187 15.62 -5.01 4.30
N GLN A 188 15.31 -5.29 5.55
CA GLN A 188 15.17 -6.63 6.09
C GLN A 188 13.72 -6.91 6.50
N LEU A 189 13.24 -8.15 6.25
CA LEU A 189 11.94 -8.55 6.78
C LEU A 189 11.94 -8.62 8.30
N TYR A 190 10.91 -8.05 8.90
CA TYR A 190 10.62 -8.24 10.33
C TYR A 190 10.56 -9.73 10.65
N THR A 191 11.37 -10.19 11.58
CA THR A 191 11.58 -11.63 11.91
C THR A 191 12.15 -12.48 10.76
N GLY A 192 12.68 -11.91 9.68
CA GLY A 192 13.29 -12.62 8.55
C GLY A 192 12.30 -13.28 7.58
N ARG A 193 10.98 -13.09 7.76
CA ARG A 193 9.91 -13.66 6.91
C ARG A 193 8.63 -12.83 7.00
N THR A 194 7.68 -13.13 6.14
CA THR A 194 6.29 -12.67 6.29
C THR A 194 5.66 -13.27 7.54
N ILE A 195 4.68 -12.60 8.11
CA ILE A 195 4.03 -12.99 9.36
C ILE A 195 2.52 -13.17 9.20
N GLU A 196 1.94 -14.02 10.02
CA GLU A 196 0.50 -14.29 10.03
C GLU A 196 -0.31 -13.00 10.26
N SER A 197 -1.48 -12.88 9.59
CA SER A 197 -2.25 -11.65 9.51
C SER A 197 -2.65 -11.05 10.86
N ASN A 198 -3.08 -11.85 11.83
CA ASN A 198 -3.49 -11.32 13.13
C ASN A 198 -2.29 -10.78 13.90
N ASN A 199 -1.16 -11.50 13.87
CA ASN A 199 0.09 -11.06 14.47
C ASN A 199 0.61 -9.78 13.80
N PHE A 200 0.55 -9.70 12.45
CA PHE A 200 0.93 -8.49 11.72
C PHE A 200 0.13 -7.28 12.21
N TYR A 201 -1.20 -7.38 12.22
CA TYR A 201 -2.04 -6.24 12.63
C TYR A 201 -1.88 -5.92 14.11
N GLU A 202 -1.68 -6.89 14.99
CA GLU A 202 -1.36 -6.64 16.40
C GLU A 202 -0.09 -5.79 16.52
N LYS A 203 0.98 -6.15 15.83
CA LYS A 203 2.25 -5.43 15.83
C LYS A 203 2.12 -4.00 15.30
N VAL A 204 1.51 -3.84 14.14
CA VAL A 204 1.33 -2.52 13.51
C VAL A 204 0.39 -1.63 14.34
N GLN A 205 -0.67 -2.18 14.92
CA GLN A 205 -1.61 -1.42 15.78
C GLN A 205 -1.02 -0.99 17.10
N THR A 206 -0.09 -1.76 17.65
CA THR A 206 0.55 -1.47 18.94
C THR A 206 1.84 -0.67 18.81
N ASP A 207 2.13 -0.19 17.59
CA ASP A 207 3.30 0.64 17.30
C ASP A 207 4.61 -0.07 17.69
N ASP A 208 4.78 -1.34 17.23
CA ASP A 208 5.98 -2.11 17.53
C ASP A 208 7.22 -1.35 17.01
N PRO A 209 8.15 -0.95 17.90
CA PRO A 209 9.27 -0.07 17.55
C PRO A 209 10.32 -0.73 16.64
N GLU A 210 10.23 -2.04 16.43
CA GLU A 210 11.13 -2.76 15.52
C GLU A 210 10.63 -2.74 14.05
N ILE A 211 9.44 -2.16 13.78
CA ILE A 211 8.89 -2.04 12.43
C ILE A 211 9.05 -0.60 11.95
N ASP A 212 9.83 -0.38 10.90
CA ASP A 212 10.02 0.93 10.28
C ASP A 212 9.02 1.20 9.15
N MET A 213 8.66 0.15 8.39
CA MET A 213 7.66 0.21 7.32
C MET A 213 6.92 -1.11 7.15
N PHE A 214 5.79 -1.08 6.48
CA PHE A 214 4.95 -2.26 6.32
C PHE A 214 4.11 -2.22 5.05
N ALA A 215 3.74 -3.40 4.51
CA ALA A 215 2.80 -3.55 3.42
C ALA A 215 1.44 -4.03 3.91
N ALA A 216 0.38 -3.33 3.51
CA ALA A 216 -0.98 -3.67 3.86
C ALA A 216 -1.96 -3.33 2.73
N GLY A 217 -3.24 -3.64 2.91
CA GLY A 217 -4.31 -3.26 2.02
C GLY A 217 -5.45 -2.59 2.80
N TRP A 218 -6.20 -1.76 2.11
CA TRP A 218 -7.37 -1.08 2.67
C TRP A 218 -8.59 -1.22 1.78
N GLY A 219 -9.71 -1.68 2.38
CA GLY A 219 -11.02 -1.64 1.74
C GLY A 219 -11.66 -0.27 1.97
N THR A 220 -11.92 0.47 0.89
CA THR A 220 -12.42 1.85 0.97
C THR A 220 -13.92 1.93 1.27
N GLY A 221 -14.67 0.82 1.07
CA GLY A 221 -16.12 0.89 1.11
C GLY A 221 -16.68 1.77 -0.02
N PHE A 222 -17.70 2.57 0.29
CA PHE A 222 -18.38 3.47 -0.65
C PHE A 222 -18.12 4.95 -0.38
N ASP A 223 -17.31 5.26 0.63
CA ASP A 223 -16.97 6.64 1.01
C ASP A 223 -15.45 6.82 0.94
N PRO A 224 -14.95 7.70 0.05
CA PRO A 224 -13.52 7.96 -0.08
C PRO A 224 -12.96 8.88 0.99
N ASN A 225 -13.77 9.34 1.96
CA ASN A 225 -13.35 10.31 2.97
C ASN A 225 -12.14 9.79 3.78
N PRO A 226 -11.01 10.48 3.77
CA PRO A 226 -9.78 10.01 4.41
C PRO A 226 -9.79 10.11 5.94
N ALA A 227 -10.77 10.78 6.54
CA ALA A 227 -10.80 11.06 7.98
C ALA A 227 -10.71 9.80 8.86
N ASN A 228 -11.38 8.71 8.44
CA ASN A 228 -11.40 7.46 9.20
C ASN A 228 -10.07 6.68 9.16
N LEU A 229 -9.24 6.94 8.14
CA LEU A 229 -7.96 6.25 7.95
C LEU A 229 -6.76 7.14 8.33
N PHE A 230 -6.83 8.46 8.12
CA PHE A 230 -5.68 9.35 8.26
C PHE A 230 -5.91 10.53 9.22
N GLY A 231 -7.11 10.69 9.77
CA GLY A 231 -7.40 11.74 10.74
C GLY A 231 -6.58 11.61 12.02
N GLU A 232 -6.44 12.71 12.75
CA GLU A 232 -5.67 12.77 14.01
C GLU A 232 -6.13 11.71 15.04
N THR A 233 -7.42 11.42 15.11
CA THR A 233 -8.00 10.42 16.03
C THR A 233 -8.29 9.07 15.38
N ALA A 234 -7.94 8.88 14.11
CA ALA A 234 -8.22 7.66 13.37
C ALA A 234 -7.39 6.49 13.91
N LYS A 235 -8.07 5.45 14.40
CA LYS A 235 -7.41 4.26 14.96
C LYS A 235 -6.66 3.44 13.91
N PHE A 236 -7.07 3.54 12.64
CA PHE A 236 -6.47 2.85 11.51
C PHE A 236 -5.35 3.65 10.82
N ASN A 237 -5.01 4.84 11.34
CA ASN A 237 -3.82 5.58 10.89
C ASN A 237 -2.55 4.88 11.38
N PHE A 238 -2.24 3.73 10.82
CA PHE A 238 -1.08 2.92 11.24
C PHE A 238 0.26 3.57 10.88
N ALA A 239 0.27 4.51 9.92
CA ALA A 239 1.45 5.34 9.66
C ALA A 239 1.74 6.32 10.80
N ARG A 240 0.75 6.62 11.65
CA ARG A 240 0.82 7.61 12.73
C ARG A 240 1.22 9.01 12.26
N PHE A 241 1.08 9.26 10.95
CA PHE A 241 1.41 10.55 10.35
C PHE A 241 0.22 11.50 10.44
N VAL A 242 0.43 12.62 11.08
CA VAL A 242 -0.54 13.72 11.19
C VAL A 242 0.20 15.04 11.11
N SER A 243 -0.38 16.02 10.47
CA SER A 243 0.11 17.40 10.38
C SER A 243 -1.05 18.39 10.38
N GLU A 244 -0.77 19.65 10.66
CA GLU A 244 -1.76 20.72 10.58
C GLU A 244 -2.35 20.83 9.16
N LYS A 245 -1.51 20.75 8.12
CA LYS A 245 -1.94 20.78 6.72
C LYS A 245 -2.85 19.59 6.39
N GLY A 246 -2.45 18.38 6.73
CA GLY A 246 -3.25 17.17 6.48
C GLY A 246 -4.60 17.22 7.18
N ASN A 247 -4.63 17.61 8.46
CA ASN A 247 -5.87 17.78 9.22
C ASN A 247 -6.77 18.87 8.62
N SER A 248 -6.19 19.98 8.12
CA SER A 248 -6.97 21.03 7.45
C SER A 248 -7.65 20.53 6.19
N ILE A 249 -6.94 19.78 5.34
CA ILE A 249 -7.51 19.21 4.11
C ILE A 249 -8.63 18.20 4.44
N ILE A 250 -8.40 17.31 5.41
CA ILE A 250 -9.42 16.34 5.86
C ILE A 250 -10.67 17.05 6.40
N ASN A 251 -10.49 18.14 7.16
CA ASN A 251 -11.59 18.94 7.69
C ASN A 251 -12.37 19.63 6.55
N ASN A 252 -11.69 20.12 5.51
CA ASN A 252 -12.34 20.71 4.34
C ASN A 252 -13.21 19.67 3.61
N ILE A 253 -12.69 18.46 3.37
CA ILE A 253 -13.44 17.33 2.78
C ILE A 253 -14.68 16.99 3.61
N SER A 254 -14.62 17.16 4.92
CA SER A 254 -15.73 16.86 5.85
C SER A 254 -16.60 18.08 6.19
N SER A 255 -16.35 19.24 5.57
CA SER A 255 -17.05 20.50 5.85
C SER A 255 -18.34 20.65 5.04
N THR A 256 -19.14 21.65 5.40
CA THR A 256 -20.33 22.04 4.63
C THR A 256 -19.97 22.60 3.24
N GLU A 257 -18.75 23.09 3.04
CA GLU A 257 -18.28 23.57 1.74
C GLU A 257 -18.13 22.43 0.72
N ALA A 258 -17.90 21.22 1.18
CA ALA A 258 -17.83 20.03 0.33
C ALA A 258 -19.20 19.59 -0.24
N PHE A 259 -20.30 20.25 0.11
CA PHE A 259 -21.59 20.09 -0.60
C PHE A 259 -21.61 20.80 -1.96
N ASP A 260 -20.66 21.69 -2.23
CA ASP A 260 -20.39 22.20 -3.58
C ASP A 260 -19.49 21.20 -4.31
N ASP A 261 -19.98 20.64 -5.41
CA ASP A 261 -19.27 19.57 -6.13
C ASP A 261 -17.87 20.01 -6.61
N ALA A 262 -17.71 21.26 -7.05
CA ALA A 262 -16.42 21.75 -7.52
C ALA A 262 -15.41 21.89 -6.39
N LYS A 263 -15.82 22.39 -5.23
CA LYS A 263 -14.99 22.45 -4.03
C LYS A 263 -14.64 21.08 -3.50
N ASN A 264 -15.60 20.16 -3.51
CA ASN A 264 -15.36 18.79 -3.11
C ASN A 264 -14.24 18.15 -3.93
N VAL A 265 -14.31 18.27 -5.25
CA VAL A 265 -13.26 17.78 -6.17
C VAL A 265 -11.91 18.46 -5.86
N GLU A 266 -11.89 19.78 -5.66
CA GLU A 266 -10.67 20.55 -5.32
C GLU A 266 -10.01 20.00 -4.03
N PHE A 267 -10.79 19.77 -2.97
CA PHE A 267 -10.28 19.26 -1.69
C PHE A 267 -9.70 17.83 -1.83
N TYR A 268 -10.34 16.97 -2.64
CA TYR A 268 -9.80 15.64 -2.89
C TYR A 268 -8.56 15.66 -3.77
N ILE A 269 -8.45 16.58 -4.72
CA ILE A 269 -7.22 16.77 -5.51
C ILE A 269 -6.08 17.23 -4.60
N GLU A 270 -6.34 18.22 -3.72
CA GLU A 270 -5.35 18.68 -2.75
C GLU A 270 -4.91 17.56 -1.81
N TRP A 271 -5.84 16.70 -1.36
CA TRP A 271 -5.51 15.54 -0.54
C TRP A 271 -4.60 14.56 -1.26
N GLN A 272 -4.90 14.21 -2.50
CA GLN A 272 -4.09 13.28 -3.29
C GLN A 272 -2.68 13.83 -3.52
N GLN A 273 -2.56 15.12 -3.84
CA GLN A 273 -1.26 15.77 -3.98
C GLN A 273 -0.49 15.77 -2.65
N TYR A 274 -1.15 16.09 -1.55
CA TYR A 274 -0.54 16.09 -0.22
C TYR A 274 0.00 14.71 0.16
N VAL A 275 -0.76 13.64 -0.09
CA VAL A 275 -0.32 12.26 0.16
C VAL A 275 0.89 11.89 -0.68
N HIS A 276 0.91 12.30 -1.95
CA HIS A 276 2.06 12.10 -2.84
C HIS A 276 3.30 12.84 -2.32
N ASP A 277 3.17 14.12 -1.98
CA ASP A 277 4.31 14.94 -1.56
C ASP A 277 4.92 14.45 -0.25
N GLU A 278 4.08 14.11 0.72
CA GLU A 278 4.53 13.60 2.02
C GLU A 278 4.94 12.14 1.99
N ALA A 279 4.43 11.36 1.06
CA ALA A 279 4.72 9.93 0.87
C ALA A 279 4.69 9.09 2.17
N PHE A 280 3.82 9.45 3.12
CA PHE A 280 3.67 8.67 4.37
C PHE A 280 2.98 7.32 4.15
N ILE A 281 2.31 7.20 3.03
CA ILE A 281 1.73 6.00 2.45
C ILE A 281 1.97 6.02 0.94
N ILE A 282 2.40 4.91 0.38
CA ILE A 282 2.66 4.72 -1.04
C ILE A 282 1.61 3.76 -1.57
N PRO A 283 0.63 4.22 -2.37
CA PRO A 283 -0.29 3.32 -3.04
C PRO A 283 0.47 2.44 -4.03
N THR A 284 0.19 1.16 -4.06
CA THR A 284 0.89 0.22 -4.94
C THR A 284 -0.02 -0.37 -6.00
N LEU A 285 -1.05 -1.10 -5.61
CA LEU A 285 -1.92 -1.83 -6.54
C LEU A 285 -3.39 -1.55 -6.28
N VAL A 286 -4.14 -1.44 -7.36
CA VAL A 286 -5.61 -1.56 -7.42
C VAL A 286 -5.96 -2.62 -8.44
N GLY A 287 -7.16 -3.17 -8.39
CA GLY A 287 -7.49 -4.18 -9.38
C GLY A 287 -8.93 -4.65 -9.35
N ASP A 288 -9.17 -5.68 -10.12
CA ASP A 288 -10.45 -6.30 -10.28
C ASP A 288 -10.64 -7.46 -9.28
N LEU A 289 -11.86 -7.65 -8.87
CA LEU A 289 -12.35 -8.84 -8.20
C LEU A 289 -12.93 -9.76 -9.27
N VAL A 290 -12.31 -10.91 -9.48
CA VAL A 290 -12.85 -11.94 -10.38
C VAL A 290 -13.66 -12.93 -9.56
N THR A 291 -14.94 -13.05 -9.89
CA THR A 291 -15.86 -13.99 -9.26
C THR A 291 -16.22 -15.08 -10.26
N ALA A 292 -16.01 -16.35 -9.87
CA ALA A 292 -16.50 -17.49 -10.61
C ALA A 292 -17.88 -17.91 -10.06
N VAL A 293 -18.84 -18.10 -10.96
CA VAL A 293 -20.19 -18.58 -10.65
C VAL A 293 -20.40 -19.91 -11.40
N ASN A 294 -20.65 -20.99 -10.68
CA ASN A 294 -20.90 -22.30 -11.28
C ASN A 294 -22.20 -22.28 -12.12
N LYS A 295 -22.20 -23.01 -13.26
CA LYS A 295 -23.35 -23.05 -14.20
C LYS A 295 -24.44 -23.98 -13.74
#